data_5ade16be3229d7b1bafee57c87ac9bae
#
_entry.id   5ade16be3229d7b1bafee57c87ac9bae
#
_cell.length_a   1.000
_cell.length_b   1.000
_cell.length_c   1.000
_cell.angle_alpha   90.00
_cell.angle_beta   90.00
_cell.angle_gamma   90.00
#
_symmetry.space_group_name_H-M   'P 1'
#
loop_
_entity.id
_entity.type
_entity.pdbx_description
1 polymer ?
#
loop_
_entity_poly.entity_id
_entity_poly.type
_entity_poly.pdbx_seq_one_letter_code
_entity_poly.pdbx_strand_id
1 'polypeptide(L)'
;HSLSYHEHDPNGYSAGHELEVSIPYIKELEEIFPKMDIIESNHGSLVWRKAKTNGIPKHYIKSYNDVLGVGEGWNWSFDLTLTLPNGQQCYVHHGKSSDVLKLSQQSGMNAVQGHFHERFKIDYWANSNDLYWGMQCGCLIDDDQYAFNYNNVNIKRPIIGTGLIID
;
A
#
# COMPACT_ATOMS: atom_id res chain seq x y z
N HIS A 1 5.30 -9.87 -8.99
CA HIS A 1 6.22 -8.72 -9.04
C HIS A 1 7.33 -8.80 -10.09
N SER A 2 7.05 -9.42 -11.21
CA SER A 2 7.94 -9.49 -12.38
C SER A 2 8.37 -8.11 -12.91
N LEU A 3 7.70 -7.02 -12.52
CA LEU A 3 8.12 -5.65 -12.80
C LEU A 3 9.12 -5.07 -11.78
N SER A 4 9.38 -5.75 -10.66
CA SER A 4 10.35 -5.32 -9.65
C SER A 4 11.75 -5.13 -10.25
N TYR A 5 12.61 -4.39 -9.54
CA TYR A 5 14.03 -4.27 -9.85
C TYR A 5 14.89 -5.35 -9.15
N HIS A 6 14.26 -6.16 -8.29
CA HIS A 6 14.91 -7.32 -7.67
C HIS A 6 14.96 -8.50 -8.62
N GLU A 7 15.85 -9.44 -8.35
CA GLU A 7 15.90 -10.71 -9.05
C GLU A 7 14.56 -11.46 -8.92
N HIS A 8 14.17 -12.14 -9.97
CA HIS A 8 12.94 -12.92 -10.03
C HIS A 8 13.25 -14.40 -9.99
N ASP A 9 12.38 -15.16 -9.34
CA ASP A 9 12.40 -16.60 -9.47
C ASP A 9 12.03 -16.97 -10.92
N PRO A 10 12.84 -17.82 -11.60
CA PRO A 10 12.54 -18.23 -12.98
C PRO A 10 11.23 -19.00 -13.14
N ASN A 11 10.69 -19.56 -12.04
CA ASN A 11 9.36 -20.19 -12.01
C ASN A 11 8.23 -19.19 -11.73
N GLY A 12 8.56 -17.90 -11.48
CA GLY A 12 7.57 -16.85 -11.27
C GLY A 12 6.82 -16.48 -12.54
N TYR A 13 5.71 -15.77 -12.36
CA TYR A 13 4.86 -15.33 -13.46
C TYR A 13 5.45 -14.13 -14.21
N SER A 14 5.15 -14.03 -15.50
CA SER A 14 5.33 -12.78 -16.25
C SER A 14 4.39 -11.70 -15.70
N ALA A 15 4.68 -10.42 -15.96
CA ALA A 15 3.82 -9.30 -15.52
C ALA A 15 2.39 -9.40 -16.05
N GLY A 16 2.22 -9.90 -17.29
CA GLY A 16 0.90 -10.12 -17.87
C GLY A 16 0.14 -11.22 -17.13
N HIS A 17 0.79 -12.34 -16.88
CA HIS A 17 0.17 -13.45 -16.19
C HIS A 17 -0.14 -13.13 -14.70
N GLU A 18 0.75 -12.42 -14.00
CA GLU A 18 0.44 -11.90 -12.65
C GLU A 18 -0.84 -11.08 -12.64
N LEU A 19 -1.02 -10.20 -13.64
CA LEU A 19 -2.23 -9.39 -13.76
C LEU A 19 -3.46 -10.27 -14.01
N GLU A 20 -3.39 -11.19 -14.99
CA GLU A 20 -4.49 -12.09 -15.33
C GLU A 20 -4.98 -12.90 -14.11
N VAL A 21 -4.08 -13.47 -13.32
CA VAL A 21 -4.46 -14.25 -12.14
C VAL A 21 -4.93 -13.39 -10.98
N SER A 22 -4.57 -12.11 -10.94
CA SER A 22 -4.98 -11.19 -9.87
C SER A 22 -6.37 -10.60 -10.07
N ILE A 23 -6.80 -10.41 -11.33
CA ILE A 23 -8.09 -9.77 -11.65
C ILE A 23 -9.30 -10.46 -10.98
N PRO A 24 -9.44 -11.80 -10.98
CA PRO A 24 -10.58 -12.44 -10.31
C PRO A 24 -10.68 -12.10 -8.82
N TYR A 25 -9.56 -12.13 -8.09
CA TYR A 25 -9.55 -11.80 -6.66
C TYR A 25 -9.85 -10.31 -6.41
N ILE A 26 -9.39 -9.44 -7.32
CA ILE A 26 -9.70 -8.00 -7.24
C ILE A 26 -11.19 -7.77 -7.47
N LYS A 27 -11.82 -8.53 -8.36
CA LYS A 27 -13.26 -8.47 -8.59
C LYS A 27 -14.08 -8.93 -7.37
N GLU A 28 -13.67 -10.01 -6.72
CA GLU A 28 -14.29 -10.46 -5.45
C GLU A 28 -14.15 -9.36 -4.38
N LEU A 29 -12.99 -8.70 -4.31
CA LEU A 29 -12.77 -7.61 -3.36
C LEU A 29 -13.64 -6.39 -3.68
N GLU A 30 -13.84 -6.06 -4.97
CA GLU A 30 -14.73 -5.00 -5.42
C GLU A 30 -16.21 -5.28 -5.07
N GLU A 31 -16.64 -6.53 -5.17
CA GLU A 31 -17.99 -6.93 -4.74
C GLU A 31 -18.23 -6.71 -3.25
N ILE A 32 -17.22 -6.98 -2.42
CA ILE A 32 -17.27 -6.77 -0.96
C ILE A 32 -17.17 -5.26 -0.64
N PHE A 33 -16.28 -4.55 -1.33
CA PHE A 33 -15.99 -3.14 -1.10
C PHE A 33 -16.17 -2.33 -2.40
N PRO A 34 -17.41 -2.01 -2.80
CA PRO A 34 -17.68 -1.30 -4.05
C PRO A 34 -17.18 0.16 -4.06
N LYS A 35 -16.84 0.68 -2.89
CA LYS A 35 -16.19 1.99 -2.72
C LYS A 35 -14.95 1.82 -1.86
N MET A 36 -13.81 2.26 -2.37
CA MET A 36 -12.52 2.14 -1.69
C MET A 36 -11.57 3.28 -2.07
N ASP A 37 -10.94 3.86 -1.06
CA ASP A 37 -9.80 4.75 -1.28
C ASP A 37 -8.50 3.95 -1.15
N ILE A 38 -7.71 3.94 -2.22
CA ILE A 38 -6.53 3.09 -2.35
C ILE A 38 -5.29 3.97 -2.44
N ILE A 39 -4.35 3.73 -1.54
CA ILE A 39 -3.07 4.42 -1.56
C ILE A 39 -2.10 3.71 -2.49
N GLU A 40 -1.58 4.44 -3.45
CA GLU A 40 -0.64 3.94 -4.45
C GLU A 40 0.62 3.38 -3.79
N SER A 41 0.92 2.11 -4.05
CA SER A 41 2.10 1.45 -3.48
C SER A 41 3.36 1.70 -4.33
N ASN A 42 4.53 1.48 -3.72
CA ASN A 42 5.79 1.48 -4.46
C ASN A 42 5.84 0.40 -5.55
N HIS A 43 5.12 -0.72 -5.37
CA HIS A 43 5.00 -1.77 -6.39
C HIS A 43 3.94 -1.42 -7.44
N GLY A 44 2.78 -0.91 -7.07
CA GLY A 44 1.75 -0.46 -8.00
C GLY A 44 2.27 0.61 -8.97
N SER A 45 3.10 1.53 -8.48
CA SER A 45 3.69 2.59 -9.29
C SER A 45 4.81 2.15 -10.25
N LEU A 46 5.24 0.87 -10.23
CA LEU A 46 6.36 0.39 -11.06
C LEU A 46 6.14 0.56 -12.55
N VAL A 47 4.93 0.34 -13.04
CA VAL A 47 4.60 0.56 -14.47
C VAL A 47 4.91 1.99 -14.86
N TRP A 48 4.38 2.96 -14.12
CA TRP A 48 4.62 4.38 -14.36
C TRP A 48 6.09 4.76 -14.19
N ARG A 49 6.75 4.28 -13.16
CA ARG A 49 8.17 4.57 -12.90
C ARG A 49 9.07 4.08 -14.04
N LYS A 50 8.83 2.86 -14.55
CA LYS A 50 9.55 2.31 -15.70
C LYS A 50 9.23 3.07 -16.99
N ALA A 51 7.96 3.42 -17.22
CA ALA A 51 7.56 4.23 -18.36
C ALA A 51 8.25 5.61 -18.34
N LYS A 52 8.25 6.29 -17.18
CA LYS A 52 8.94 7.57 -16.99
C LYS A 52 10.43 7.47 -17.29
N THR A 53 11.12 6.42 -16.84
CA THR A 53 12.54 6.18 -17.13
C THR A 53 12.81 6.04 -18.63
N ASN A 54 11.84 5.53 -19.39
CA ASN A 54 11.92 5.40 -20.84
C ASN A 54 11.29 6.58 -21.60
N GLY A 55 11.01 7.69 -20.94
CA GLY A 55 10.46 8.88 -21.57
C GLY A 55 9.00 8.78 -22.03
N ILE A 56 8.26 7.79 -21.56
CA ILE A 56 6.85 7.59 -21.91
C ILE A 56 5.96 8.46 -21.03
N PRO A 57 5.19 9.40 -21.60
CA PRO A 57 4.27 10.24 -20.83
C PRO A 57 3.14 9.45 -20.16
N LYS A 58 2.68 9.93 -18.98
CA LYS A 58 1.66 9.24 -18.18
C LYS A 58 0.36 8.98 -18.93
N HIS A 59 -0.05 9.87 -19.82
CA HIS A 59 -1.31 9.74 -20.58
C HIS A 59 -1.33 8.57 -21.58
N TYR A 60 -0.18 7.93 -21.87
CA TYR A 60 -0.13 6.68 -22.64
C TYR A 60 -0.34 5.43 -21.80
N ILE A 61 -0.44 5.58 -20.47
CA ILE A 61 -0.60 4.47 -19.54
C ILE A 61 -2.05 4.44 -19.07
N LYS A 62 -2.66 3.27 -19.14
CA LYS A 62 -4.01 3.06 -18.62
C LYS A 62 -4.09 3.36 -17.15
N SER A 63 -5.25 3.83 -16.69
CA SER A 63 -5.53 3.97 -15.26
C SER A 63 -5.53 2.61 -14.55
N TYR A 64 -5.42 2.59 -13.25
CA TYR A 64 -5.57 1.34 -12.48
C TYR A 64 -6.96 0.74 -12.67
N ASN A 65 -8.01 1.55 -12.70
CA ASN A 65 -9.38 1.08 -12.91
C ASN A 65 -9.52 0.37 -14.26
N ASP A 66 -8.96 0.94 -15.33
CA ASP A 66 -8.98 0.33 -16.67
C ASP A 66 -8.20 -0.99 -16.72
N VAL A 67 -7.01 -1.04 -16.08
CA VAL A 67 -6.14 -2.22 -16.07
C VAL A 67 -6.76 -3.36 -15.27
N LEU A 68 -7.34 -3.04 -14.11
CA LEU A 68 -7.93 -4.02 -13.19
C LEU A 68 -9.40 -4.31 -13.50
N GLY A 69 -10.01 -3.51 -14.35
CA GLY A 69 -11.42 -3.61 -14.72
C GLY A 69 -12.39 -3.26 -13.60
N VAL A 70 -11.96 -2.46 -12.63
CA VAL A 70 -12.80 -2.01 -11.49
C VAL A 70 -13.54 -0.72 -11.81
N GLY A 71 -14.65 -0.48 -11.08
CA GLY A 71 -15.50 0.69 -11.28
C GLY A 71 -14.97 1.98 -10.67
N GLU A 72 -15.71 3.06 -10.92
CA GLU A 72 -15.36 4.41 -10.45
C GLU A 72 -15.43 4.59 -8.92
N GLY A 73 -15.97 3.60 -8.21
CA GLY A 73 -15.99 3.61 -6.74
C GLY A 73 -14.61 3.40 -6.09
N TRP A 74 -13.61 2.96 -6.87
CA TRP A 74 -12.24 2.77 -6.42
C TRP A 74 -11.40 4.00 -6.80
N ASN A 75 -11.00 4.76 -5.77
CA ASN A 75 -10.21 5.99 -5.93
C ASN A 75 -8.74 5.73 -5.59
N TRP A 76 -7.84 6.15 -6.47
CA TRP A 76 -6.40 5.97 -6.29
C TRP A 76 -5.73 7.30 -6.00
N SER A 77 -4.95 7.35 -4.93
CA SER A 77 -4.19 8.53 -4.53
C SER A 77 -2.80 8.16 -4.03
N PHE A 78 -1.87 9.12 -4.07
CA PHE A 78 -0.54 8.95 -3.52
C PHE A 78 -0.58 8.94 -1.98
N ASP A 79 -1.41 9.78 -1.41
CA ASP A 79 -1.71 9.88 0.02
C ASP A 79 -3.14 10.35 0.23
N LEU A 80 -3.61 10.29 1.46
CA LEU A 80 -4.95 10.69 1.83
C LEU A 80 -4.93 11.31 3.23
N THR A 81 -5.75 12.33 3.44
CA THR A 81 -6.04 12.83 4.79
C THR A 81 -7.52 12.60 5.11
N LEU A 82 -7.77 11.85 6.15
CA LEU A 82 -9.11 11.54 6.65
C LEU A 82 -9.44 12.41 7.85
N THR A 83 -10.70 12.80 7.98
CA THR A 83 -11.23 13.36 9.23
C THR A 83 -11.82 12.21 10.04
N LEU A 84 -11.27 11.99 11.22
CA LEU A 84 -11.73 10.97 12.16
C LEU A 84 -13.04 11.42 12.84
N PRO A 85 -13.81 10.47 13.41
CA PRO A 85 -15.07 10.80 14.10
C PRO A 85 -14.93 11.82 15.22
N ASN A 86 -13.81 11.80 15.93
CA ASN A 86 -13.47 12.79 16.97
C ASN A 86 -13.04 14.16 16.44
N GLY A 87 -13.05 14.37 15.10
CA GLY A 87 -12.66 15.60 14.43
C GLY A 87 -11.16 15.77 14.16
N GLN A 88 -10.30 14.86 14.67
CA GLN A 88 -8.87 14.89 14.37
C GLN A 88 -8.59 14.46 12.94
N GLN A 89 -7.46 14.92 12.39
CA GLN A 89 -6.99 14.52 11.07
C GLN A 89 -6.09 13.27 11.17
N CYS A 90 -6.15 12.44 10.13
CA CYS A 90 -5.31 11.26 9.99
C CYS A 90 -4.69 11.20 8.60
N TYR A 91 -3.38 11.23 8.52
CA TYR A 91 -2.61 11.10 7.30
C TYR A 91 -2.39 9.61 6.97
N VAL A 92 -2.80 9.21 5.77
CA VAL A 92 -2.66 7.82 5.29
C VAL A 92 -1.69 7.79 4.12
N HIS A 93 -0.67 6.94 4.20
CA HIS A 93 0.34 6.78 3.16
C HIS A 93 0.77 5.31 3.06
N HIS A 94 1.18 4.86 1.86
CA HIS A 94 1.67 3.48 1.70
C HIS A 94 2.86 3.17 2.61
N GLY A 95 3.85 4.05 2.66
CA GLY A 95 5.02 3.94 3.52
C GLY A 95 6.05 5.01 3.18
N LYS A 96 6.22 5.98 4.08
CA LYS A 96 7.09 7.13 3.91
C LYS A 96 8.24 7.18 4.91
N SER A 97 8.04 6.61 6.08
CA SER A 97 9.03 6.57 7.17
C SER A 97 9.10 5.16 7.74
N SER A 98 10.30 4.69 8.07
CA SER A 98 10.45 3.42 8.81
C SER A 98 9.89 3.50 10.23
N ASP A 99 9.58 4.69 10.72
CA ASP A 99 8.95 4.95 12.01
C ASP A 99 7.64 5.72 11.79
N VAL A 100 6.52 5.08 12.07
CA VAL A 100 5.19 5.66 11.91
C VAL A 100 4.92 6.79 12.90
N LEU A 101 5.53 6.73 14.10
CA LEU A 101 5.43 7.82 15.06
C LEU A 101 6.07 9.10 14.51
N LYS A 102 7.24 8.97 13.89
CA LYS A 102 7.92 10.07 13.22
C LYS A 102 7.08 10.63 12.06
N LEU A 103 6.39 9.77 11.30
CA LEU A 103 5.47 10.20 10.25
C LEU A 103 4.32 11.03 10.85
N SER A 104 3.69 10.57 11.94
CA SER A 104 2.64 11.29 12.65
C SER A 104 3.13 12.66 13.16
N GLN A 105 4.30 12.70 13.80
CA GLN A 105 4.91 13.95 14.28
C GLN A 105 5.22 14.94 13.15
N GLN A 106 5.76 14.46 12.03
CA GLN A 106 6.08 15.30 10.88
C GLN A 106 4.86 15.84 10.15
N SER A 107 3.77 15.07 10.12
CA SER A 107 2.49 15.51 9.54
C SER A 107 1.68 16.38 10.50
N GLY A 108 2.00 16.37 11.81
CA GLY A 108 1.26 17.11 12.84
C GLY A 108 -0.13 16.55 13.11
N MET A 109 -0.38 15.27 12.77
CA MET A 109 -1.68 14.62 12.90
C MET A 109 -1.51 13.11 13.14
N ASN A 110 -2.59 12.38 13.39
CA ASN A 110 -2.55 10.92 13.39
C ASN A 110 -2.02 10.39 12.06
N ALA A 111 -1.40 9.22 12.03
CA ALA A 111 -0.88 8.65 10.81
C ALA A 111 -1.10 7.14 10.72
N VAL A 112 -1.38 6.67 9.50
CA VAL A 112 -1.48 5.24 9.16
C VAL A 112 -0.57 4.96 7.97
N GLN A 113 0.20 3.88 8.06
CA GLN A 113 0.97 3.41 6.91
C GLN A 113 1.11 1.88 6.86
N GLY A 114 1.34 1.35 5.66
CA GLY A 114 1.73 -0.03 5.38
C GLY A 114 3.22 -0.17 5.03
N HIS A 115 3.53 -0.88 3.95
CA HIS A 115 4.84 -1.05 3.33
C HIS A 115 5.88 -1.86 4.14
N PHE A 116 6.03 -1.59 5.42
CA PHE A 116 7.01 -2.26 6.28
C PHE A 116 6.38 -3.54 6.84
N HIS A 117 6.43 -4.61 6.07
CA HIS A 117 5.72 -5.86 6.33
C HIS A 117 6.03 -6.48 7.69
N GLU A 118 7.24 -6.24 8.22
CA GLU A 118 7.70 -6.72 9.51
C GLU A 118 7.26 -5.85 10.71
N ARG A 119 6.40 -4.85 10.48
CA ARG A 119 5.98 -3.90 11.51
C ARG A 119 4.47 -3.88 11.67
N PHE A 120 4.04 -4.08 12.90
CA PHE A 120 2.64 -4.02 13.29
C PHE A 120 2.55 -3.43 14.70
N LYS A 121 2.14 -2.16 14.80
CA LYS A 121 2.11 -1.44 16.08
C LYS A 121 1.29 -0.17 16.02
N ILE A 122 0.90 0.33 17.20
CA ILE A 122 0.40 1.70 17.41
C ILE A 122 1.29 2.34 18.47
N ASP A 123 1.84 3.51 18.13
CA ASP A 123 2.61 4.35 19.05
C ASP A 123 1.91 5.69 19.25
N TYR A 124 2.10 6.30 20.40
CA TYR A 124 1.45 7.55 20.80
C TYR A 124 2.45 8.66 21.05
N TRP A 125 2.04 9.89 20.77
CA TRP A 125 2.74 11.11 21.19
C TRP A 125 1.74 12.20 21.51
N ALA A 126 2.14 13.18 22.32
CA ALA A 126 1.29 14.29 22.71
C ALA A 126 2.04 15.62 22.58
N ASN A 127 1.30 16.67 22.30
CA ASN A 127 1.75 18.04 22.45
C ASN A 127 0.82 18.79 23.42
N SER A 128 0.93 20.12 23.50
CA SER A 128 0.08 20.93 24.37
C SER A 128 -1.41 20.92 24.02
N ASN A 129 -1.77 20.49 22.81
CA ASN A 129 -3.14 20.58 22.31
C ASN A 129 -3.85 19.22 22.32
N ASP A 130 -3.14 18.15 21.91
CA ASP A 130 -3.77 16.85 21.66
C ASP A 130 -2.85 15.67 21.90
N LEU A 131 -3.49 14.50 22.02
CA LEU A 131 -2.87 13.18 21.93
C LEU A 131 -3.03 12.64 20.49
N TYR A 132 -1.92 12.22 19.92
CA TYR A 132 -1.85 11.67 18.56
C TYR A 132 -1.29 10.26 18.57
N TRP A 133 -1.50 9.55 17.49
CA TRP A 133 -0.98 8.20 17.30
C TRP A 133 -0.47 7.98 15.88
N GLY A 134 0.44 7.01 15.75
CA GLY A 134 0.88 6.46 14.48
C GLY A 134 0.64 4.95 14.43
N MET A 135 -0.07 4.44 13.42
CA MET A 135 -0.41 3.04 13.24
C MET A 135 0.32 2.44 12.04
N GLN A 136 1.04 1.37 12.29
CA GLN A 136 1.66 0.53 11.27
C GLN A 136 0.84 -0.75 11.11
N CYS A 137 0.30 -1.00 9.91
CA CYS A 137 -0.75 -2.00 9.69
C CYS A 137 -0.26 -3.42 9.39
N GLY A 138 1.06 -3.66 9.33
CA GLY A 138 1.53 -4.97 8.86
C GLY A 138 1.26 -5.16 7.36
N CYS A 139 0.87 -6.37 6.98
CA CYS A 139 0.54 -6.70 5.59
C CYS A 139 -0.44 -7.88 5.51
N LEU A 140 -0.94 -8.14 4.31
CA LEU A 140 -1.79 -9.30 3.97
C LEU A 140 -1.13 -10.12 2.84
N ILE A 141 0.18 -10.32 2.92
CA ILE A 141 0.92 -11.09 1.90
C ILE A 141 0.97 -12.57 2.29
N ASP A 142 1.03 -13.40 1.26
CA ASP A 142 1.44 -14.80 1.38
C ASP A 142 2.95 -14.88 1.13
N ASP A 143 3.74 -15.12 2.18
CA ASP A 143 5.20 -15.11 2.14
C ASP A 143 5.81 -16.37 1.50
N ASP A 144 5.00 -17.41 1.26
CA ASP A 144 5.41 -18.60 0.53
C ASP A 144 5.39 -18.43 -1.00
N GLN A 145 4.87 -17.31 -1.50
CA GLN A 145 4.81 -17.05 -2.94
C GLN A 145 6.19 -16.74 -3.53
N TYR A 146 6.45 -17.24 -4.73
CA TYR A 146 7.70 -17.00 -5.49
C TYR A 146 8.05 -15.51 -5.64
N ALA A 147 7.06 -14.65 -5.66
CA ALA A 147 7.25 -13.19 -5.70
C ALA A 147 8.06 -12.63 -4.52
N PHE A 148 8.14 -13.36 -3.40
CA PHE A 148 8.84 -12.97 -2.17
C PHE A 148 10.10 -13.78 -1.90
N ASN A 149 10.52 -14.67 -2.80
CA ASN A 149 11.73 -15.50 -2.62
C ASN A 149 13.02 -14.69 -2.42
N TYR A 150 13.06 -13.43 -2.90
CA TYR A 150 14.18 -12.53 -2.62
C TYR A 150 14.29 -12.18 -1.11
N ASN A 151 13.23 -12.39 -0.33
CA ASN A 151 13.23 -12.19 1.12
C ASN A 151 13.83 -13.37 1.91
N ASN A 152 14.11 -14.49 1.26
CA ASN A 152 14.70 -15.66 1.94
C ASN A 152 16.08 -15.36 2.57
N VAL A 153 16.72 -14.26 2.17
CA VAL A 153 17.96 -13.75 2.78
C VAL A 153 17.68 -12.86 3.99
N ASN A 154 16.44 -12.41 4.18
CA ASN A 154 16.06 -11.54 5.30
C ASN A 154 15.53 -12.35 6.48
N ILE A 155 16.14 -12.12 7.66
CA ILE A 155 15.71 -12.76 8.93
C ILE A 155 14.32 -12.26 9.37
N LYS A 156 13.87 -11.11 8.87
CA LYS A 156 12.60 -10.50 9.23
C LYS A 156 11.44 -11.14 8.48
N ARG A 157 10.48 -11.65 9.23
CA ARG A 157 9.24 -12.21 8.68
C ARG A 157 8.13 -11.15 8.62
N PRO A 158 7.21 -11.26 7.66
CA PRO A 158 6.04 -10.41 7.61
C PRO A 158 5.11 -10.69 8.79
N ILE A 159 4.44 -9.64 9.26
CA ILE A 159 3.39 -9.73 10.27
C ILE A 159 2.06 -9.53 9.56
N ILE A 160 1.25 -10.57 9.56
CA ILE A 160 -0.10 -10.51 8.96
C ILE A 160 -1.01 -9.70 9.86
N GLY A 161 -1.59 -8.65 9.33
CA GLY A 161 -2.47 -7.78 10.09
C GLY A 161 -3.06 -6.65 9.26
N THR A 162 -4.08 -6.03 9.84
CA THR A 162 -4.73 -4.83 9.30
C THR A 162 -5.06 -3.85 10.42
N GLY A 163 -5.15 -2.57 10.09
CA GLY A 163 -5.60 -1.53 11.02
C GLY A 163 -7.12 -1.37 10.99
N LEU A 164 -7.71 -1.12 12.16
CA LEU A 164 -9.11 -0.77 12.29
C LEU A 164 -9.23 0.52 13.10
N ILE A 165 -9.99 1.48 12.58
CA ILE A 165 -10.37 2.71 13.28
C ILE A 165 -11.89 2.65 13.47
N ILE A 166 -12.32 2.72 14.70
CA ILE A 166 -13.74 2.67 15.10
C ILE A 166 -14.08 3.89 15.96
N ASP A 167 -15.34 4.24 16.02
CA ASP A 167 -15.91 5.26 16.92
C ASP A 167 -15.91 4.78 18.39
#